data_83a370925fcb401e9a8fbdb1f3dd0754
#
_entry.id   83a370925fcb401e9a8fbdb1f3dd0754
#
_cell.length_a   1.000
_cell.length_b   1.000
_cell.length_c   1.000
_cell.angle_alpha   90.00
_cell.angle_beta   90.00
_cell.angle_gamma   90.00
#
_symmetry.space_group_name_H-M   'P 1'
#
loop_
_entity.id
_entity.type
_entity.pdbx_description
1 polymer ?
#
loop_
_entity_poly.entity_id
_entity_poly.type
_entity_poly.pdbx_seq_one_letter_code
_entity_poly.pdbx_strand_id
1 'polypeptide(L)'
;NWNGDIYKCPSLVGEEKLRVGNVKTGLNDNYERQTSIKAWNSRLCSQCKYVGICSGGCRYLSYLNEGSLEAAGMCKKMYYKLITENYMQIKYQDALSVDKKNKCCR
;
A
#
# COMPACT_ATOMS: atom_id res chain seq x y z
N ASN A 1 -15.71 3.80 12.97
CA ASN A 1 -15.55 4.46 14.27
C ASN A 1 -16.69 4.07 15.23
N TRP A 2 -16.73 4.64 16.42
CA TRP A 2 -17.70 4.30 17.49
C TRP A 2 -19.18 4.58 17.11
N ASN A 3 -19.46 5.50 16.21
CA ASN A 3 -20.83 5.80 15.73
C ASN A 3 -21.24 4.94 14.51
N GLY A 4 -20.44 3.96 14.14
CA GLY A 4 -20.71 3.03 13.05
C GLY A 4 -20.26 3.50 11.67
N ASP A 5 -19.56 4.63 11.55
CA ASP A 5 -19.04 5.08 10.26
C ASP A 5 -17.90 4.21 9.77
N ILE A 6 -17.92 3.91 8.49
CA ILE A 6 -16.98 3.04 7.80
C ILE A 6 -15.99 3.87 6.99
N TYR A 7 -14.71 3.54 7.11
CA TYR A 7 -13.60 4.16 6.39
C TYR A 7 -12.70 3.09 5.78
N LYS A 8 -12.11 3.34 4.62
CA LYS A 8 -11.21 2.39 3.95
C LYS A 8 -9.81 2.34 4.57
N CYS A 9 -9.46 3.32 5.37
CA CYS A 9 -8.17 3.41 6.04
C CYS A 9 -8.37 3.91 7.47
N PRO A 10 -7.77 3.29 8.48
CA PRO A 10 -7.90 3.74 9.87
C PRO A 10 -7.41 5.18 10.08
N SER A 11 -6.42 5.61 9.32
CA SER A 11 -5.90 6.98 9.40
C SER A 11 -6.85 8.06 8.85
N LEU A 12 -7.92 7.65 8.15
CA LEU A 12 -8.94 8.56 7.63
C LEU A 12 -10.17 8.68 8.54
N VAL A 13 -10.18 7.96 9.67
CA VAL A 13 -11.29 8.01 10.61
C VAL A 13 -11.43 9.43 11.18
N GLY A 14 -12.65 9.98 11.08
CA GLY A 14 -12.96 11.36 11.48
C GLY A 14 -13.05 12.37 10.30
N GLU A 15 -12.52 12.01 9.13
CA GLU A 15 -12.66 12.81 7.91
C GLU A 15 -14.02 12.50 7.24
N GLU A 16 -15.07 13.23 7.60
CA GLU A 16 -16.44 12.96 7.12
C GLU A 16 -16.54 12.88 5.60
N LYS A 17 -15.78 13.70 4.88
CA LYS A 17 -15.75 13.70 3.40
C LYS A 17 -15.25 12.40 2.81
N LEU A 18 -14.48 11.63 3.58
CA LEU A 18 -13.87 10.38 3.15
C LEU A 18 -14.56 9.14 3.71
N ARG A 19 -15.67 9.35 4.45
CA ARG A 19 -16.52 8.26 4.92
C ARG A 19 -17.12 7.51 3.73
N VAL A 20 -17.02 6.19 3.76
CA VAL A 20 -17.49 5.31 2.70
C VAL A 20 -18.79 4.57 3.04
N GLY A 21 -19.35 4.84 4.21
CA GLY A 21 -20.61 4.25 4.62
C GLY A 21 -20.82 4.31 6.13
N ASN A 22 -21.89 3.63 6.57
CA ASN A 22 -22.19 3.43 7.98
C ASN A 22 -22.80 2.03 8.15
N VAL A 23 -22.58 1.37 9.28
CA VAL A 23 -23.07 0.01 9.55
C VAL A 23 -24.60 -0.10 9.50
N LYS A 24 -25.32 0.99 9.70
CA LYS A 24 -26.80 1.03 9.66
C LYS A 24 -27.36 1.27 8.27
N THR A 25 -26.65 2.03 7.44
CA THR A 25 -27.13 2.46 6.11
C THR A 25 -26.41 1.82 4.94
N GLY A 26 -25.33 1.06 5.21
CA GLY A 26 -24.51 0.45 4.17
C GLY A 26 -23.47 1.38 3.57
N LEU A 27 -22.91 0.98 2.44
CA LEU A 27 -21.90 1.74 1.71
C LEU A 27 -22.54 2.87 0.90
N ASN A 28 -21.77 3.94 0.67
CA ASN A 28 -22.16 5.09 -0.16
C ASN A 28 -21.27 5.19 -1.43
N ASP A 29 -21.55 6.17 -2.28
CA ASP A 29 -20.83 6.39 -3.56
C ASP A 29 -19.31 6.60 -3.37
N ASN A 30 -18.89 7.12 -2.21
CA ASN A 30 -17.46 7.26 -1.90
C ASN A 30 -16.73 5.93 -1.85
N TYR A 31 -17.43 4.83 -1.55
CA TYR A 31 -16.80 3.49 -1.56
C TYR A 31 -16.31 3.13 -2.97
N GLU A 32 -17.18 3.25 -3.97
CA GLU A 32 -16.82 2.95 -5.36
C GLU A 32 -15.75 3.92 -5.88
N ARG A 33 -15.93 5.21 -5.62
CA ARG A 33 -14.95 6.24 -5.98
C ARG A 33 -13.57 5.94 -5.41
N GLN A 34 -13.46 5.65 -4.12
CA GLN A 34 -12.17 5.35 -3.49
C GLN A 34 -11.60 3.97 -3.91
N THR A 35 -12.47 3.04 -4.33
CA THR A 35 -12.05 1.72 -4.83
C THR A 35 -11.48 1.82 -6.24
N SER A 36 -11.99 2.74 -7.06
CA SER A 36 -11.54 2.95 -8.44
C SER A 36 -10.21 3.70 -8.56
N ILE A 37 -9.68 4.25 -7.45
CA ILE A 37 -8.39 4.96 -7.47
C ILE A 37 -7.26 3.99 -7.83
N LYS A 38 -6.64 4.21 -8.99
CA LYS A 38 -5.51 3.44 -9.52
C LYS A 38 -4.23 4.30 -9.49
N ALA A 39 -3.74 4.58 -8.30
CA ALA A 39 -2.58 5.45 -8.09
C ALA A 39 -1.31 4.97 -8.82
N TRP A 40 -1.22 3.64 -9.08
CA TRP A 40 -0.12 3.03 -9.84
C TRP A 40 -0.15 3.34 -11.35
N ASN A 41 -1.26 3.87 -11.87
CA ASN A 41 -1.37 4.26 -13.29
C ASN A 41 -0.70 5.61 -13.60
N SER A 42 -0.20 6.33 -12.59
CA SER A 42 0.57 7.55 -12.87
C SER A 42 1.80 7.24 -13.73
N ARG A 43 2.20 8.18 -14.59
CA ARG A 43 3.36 8.01 -15.50
C ARG A 43 4.64 7.56 -14.77
N LEU A 44 4.86 8.04 -13.55
CA LEU A 44 6.04 7.68 -12.75
C LEU A 44 5.94 6.27 -12.17
N CYS A 45 4.73 5.83 -11.81
CA CYS A 45 4.51 4.53 -11.17
C CYS A 45 4.40 3.40 -12.18
N SER A 46 3.78 3.63 -13.35
CA SER A 46 3.58 2.61 -14.38
C SER A 46 4.89 2.01 -14.93
N GLN A 47 5.98 2.77 -14.88
CA GLN A 47 7.31 2.32 -15.31
C GLN A 47 8.22 1.94 -14.13
N CYS A 48 7.71 1.92 -12.91
CA CYS A 48 8.50 1.66 -11.73
C CYS A 48 8.56 0.16 -11.40
N LYS A 49 9.76 -0.40 -11.32
CA LYS A 49 9.96 -1.82 -10.97
C LYS A 49 9.43 -2.19 -9.57
N TYR A 50 9.22 -1.23 -8.70
CA TYR A 50 8.69 -1.44 -7.36
C TYR A 50 7.17 -1.23 -7.25
N VAL A 51 6.46 -0.99 -8.35
CA VAL A 51 5.02 -0.72 -8.33
C VAL A 51 4.23 -1.88 -7.71
N GLY A 52 4.65 -3.11 -7.93
CA GLY A 52 3.98 -4.30 -7.37
C GLY A 52 3.95 -4.36 -5.84
N ILE A 53 4.97 -3.81 -5.17
CA ILE A 53 5.02 -3.75 -3.69
C ILE A 53 4.60 -2.40 -3.14
N CYS A 54 4.70 -1.33 -3.92
CA CYS A 54 4.38 0.04 -3.51
C CYS A 54 2.92 0.42 -3.78
N SER A 55 2.33 -0.11 -4.86
CA SER A 55 0.95 0.18 -5.31
C SER A 55 0.63 1.68 -5.44
N GLY A 56 1.64 2.50 -5.78
CA GLY A 56 1.47 3.95 -5.94
C GLY A 56 1.50 4.75 -4.62
N GLY A 57 1.87 4.12 -3.51
CA GLY A 57 2.07 4.79 -2.22
C GLY A 57 0.81 4.85 -1.33
N CYS A 58 0.96 5.49 -0.18
CA CYS A 58 -0.09 5.60 0.83
C CYS A 58 -1.10 6.69 0.47
N ARG A 59 -2.39 6.34 0.38
CA ARG A 59 -3.46 7.29 0.06
C ARG A 59 -3.69 8.34 1.16
N TYR A 60 -3.48 7.96 2.41
CA TYR A 60 -3.54 8.91 3.52
C TYR A 60 -2.48 10.00 3.40
N LEU A 61 -1.23 9.63 3.09
CA LEU A 61 -0.17 10.62 2.87
C LEU A 61 -0.43 11.49 1.63
N SER A 62 -1.03 10.93 0.58
CA SER A 62 -1.46 11.72 -0.58
C SER A 62 -2.48 12.77 -0.18
N TYR A 63 -3.48 12.37 0.62
CA TYR A 63 -4.50 13.28 1.12
C TYR A 63 -3.92 14.38 2.02
N LEU A 64 -3.02 14.05 2.93
CA LEU A 64 -2.38 15.04 3.81
C LEU A 64 -1.56 16.08 3.03
N ASN A 65 -0.83 15.64 2.01
CA ASN A 65 0.08 16.53 1.28
C ASN A 65 -0.62 17.34 0.20
N GLU A 66 -1.60 16.75 -0.49
CA GLU A 66 -2.20 17.29 -1.71
C GLU A 66 -3.72 17.55 -1.57
N GLY A 67 -4.30 17.22 -0.42
CA GLY A 67 -5.75 17.32 -0.20
C GLY A 67 -6.59 16.35 -1.01
N SER A 68 -5.97 15.35 -1.69
CA SER A 68 -6.66 14.40 -2.55
C SER A 68 -6.11 12.98 -2.40
N LEU A 69 -7.04 12.01 -2.36
CA LEU A 69 -6.67 10.59 -2.39
C LEU A 69 -6.14 10.14 -3.78
N GLU A 70 -6.47 10.88 -4.83
CA GLU A 70 -6.11 10.56 -6.21
C GLU A 70 -4.71 11.09 -6.58
N ALA A 71 -4.20 12.02 -5.79
CA ALA A 71 -2.90 12.63 -6.03
C ALA A 71 -1.76 11.60 -6.01
N ALA A 72 -0.69 11.90 -6.72
CA ALA A 72 0.52 11.09 -6.69
C ALA A 72 1.07 11.05 -5.26
N GLY A 73 1.12 9.86 -4.65
CA GLY A 73 1.67 9.70 -3.32
C GLY A 73 3.16 10.04 -3.26
N MET A 74 3.65 10.30 -2.06
CA MET A 74 5.09 10.46 -1.83
C MET A 74 5.85 9.24 -2.35
N CYS A 75 6.75 9.46 -3.32
CA CYS A 75 7.52 8.38 -3.93
C CYS A 75 8.55 7.82 -2.96
N LYS A 76 8.39 6.55 -2.58
CA LYS A 76 9.31 5.81 -1.70
C LYS A 76 10.24 4.87 -2.47
N LYS A 77 10.53 5.14 -3.74
CA LYS A 77 11.36 4.28 -4.61
C LYS A 77 12.72 3.96 -3.98
N MET A 78 13.40 4.95 -3.40
CA MET A 78 14.70 4.74 -2.75
C MET A 78 14.61 3.84 -1.53
N TYR A 79 13.57 3.98 -0.72
CA TYR A 79 13.32 3.13 0.41
C TYR A 79 13.10 1.67 -0.01
N TYR A 80 12.23 1.44 -1.01
CA TYR A 80 11.98 0.09 -1.52
C TYR A 80 13.22 -0.52 -2.19
N LYS A 81 14.05 0.28 -2.87
CA LYS A 81 15.32 -0.17 -3.42
C LYS A 81 16.18 -0.76 -2.31
N LEU A 82 16.40 -0.01 -1.25
CA LEU A 82 17.29 -0.41 -0.15
C LEU A 82 16.78 -1.67 0.58
N ILE A 83 15.49 -1.70 0.90
CA ILE A 83 14.88 -2.85 1.61
C ILE A 83 14.91 -4.10 0.74
N THR A 84 14.53 -3.99 -0.53
CA THR A 84 14.42 -5.16 -1.41
C THR A 84 15.79 -5.79 -1.65
N GLU A 85 16.81 -4.98 -1.89
CA GLU A 85 18.18 -5.48 -2.08
C GLU A 85 18.68 -6.22 -0.84
N ASN A 86 18.56 -5.61 0.35
CA ASN A 86 18.96 -6.23 1.60
C ASN A 86 18.15 -7.51 1.92
N TYR A 87 16.83 -7.45 1.75
CA TYR A 87 15.96 -8.61 2.00
C TYR A 87 16.29 -9.78 1.08
N MET A 88 16.53 -9.53 -0.20
CA MET A 88 16.89 -10.57 -1.16
C MET A 88 18.23 -11.20 -0.82
N GLN A 89 19.22 -10.44 -0.38
CA GLN A 89 20.50 -10.97 0.07
C GLN A 89 20.33 -11.89 1.27
N ILE A 90 19.59 -11.48 2.30
CA ILE A 90 19.33 -12.29 3.48
C ILE A 90 18.64 -13.60 3.10
N LYS A 91 17.57 -13.54 2.31
CA LYS A 91 16.81 -14.72 1.89
C LYS A 91 17.63 -15.67 1.02
N TYR A 92 18.49 -15.15 0.17
CA TYR A 92 19.39 -15.96 -0.63
C TYR A 92 20.39 -16.71 0.26
N GLN A 93 20.99 -16.06 1.26
CA GLN A 93 21.91 -16.72 2.21
C GLN A 93 21.19 -17.78 3.06
N ASP A 94 19.97 -17.49 3.52
CA ASP A 94 19.15 -18.46 4.24
C ASP A 94 18.89 -19.72 3.39
N ALA A 95 18.50 -19.55 2.12
CA ALA A 95 18.25 -20.67 1.22
C ALA A 95 19.50 -21.53 1.00
N LEU A 96 20.66 -20.90 0.80
CA LEU A 96 21.94 -21.63 0.67
C LEU A 96 22.31 -22.40 1.94
N SER A 97 21.97 -21.89 3.12
CA SER A 97 22.25 -22.55 4.39
C SER A 97 21.36 -23.78 4.62
N VAL A 98 20.11 -23.74 4.16
CA VAL A 98 19.17 -24.88 4.20
C VAL A 98 19.63 -26.02 3.29
N ASP A 99 20.08 -25.71 2.07
CA ASP A 99 20.61 -26.72 1.14
C ASP A 99 21.85 -27.44 1.68
N LYS A 100 22.72 -26.71 2.40
CA LYS A 100 23.89 -27.34 3.05
C LYS A 100 23.49 -28.30 4.18
N LYS A 101 22.45 -28.01 4.94
CA LYS A 101 21.93 -28.89 6.01
C LYS A 101 21.26 -30.15 5.45
N ASN A 102 20.54 -30.03 4.33
CA ASN A 102 19.87 -31.18 3.70
C ASN A 102 20.84 -32.13 2.94
N LYS A 103 22.03 -31.68 2.58
CA LYS A 103 23.06 -32.55 1.96
C LYS A 103 23.74 -33.50 2.95
N CYS A 104 23.57 -33.28 4.26
CA CYS A 104 24.20 -34.11 5.29
C CYS A 104 23.43 -35.42 5.61
N CYS A 105 22.21 -35.61 5.01
CA CYS A 105 21.32 -36.74 5.28
C CYS A 105 21.02 -37.58 4.02
N ARG A 106 21.93 -37.62 3.05
CA ARG A 106 21.88 -38.59 1.93
C ARG A 106 23.11 -39.45 1.89
#